data_af4a4fec4477607089577f950ad29d00
#
_entry.id   af4a4fec4477607089577f950ad29d00
#
_cell.length_a   1.000
_cell.length_b   1.000
_cell.length_c   1.000
_cell.angle_alpha   90.00
_cell.angle_beta   90.00
_cell.angle_gamma   90.00
#
_symmetry.space_group_name_H-M   'P 1'
#
loop_
_entity.id
_entity.type
_entity.pdbx_description
1 polymer ?
#
loop_
_entity_poly.entity_id
_entity_poly.type
_entity_poly.pdbx_seq_one_letter_code
_entity_poly.pdbx_strand_id
1 'polypeptide(L)'
;MTTTLNSAIKVQTDVITDAERLTYAIEEGSIVQTETGYWVVRSGAWVNLNSSDAQGLGWVRWDDDQYTAASKFTIAQDATETLPNNAATITSYLNTPSVLYNPATQRVYGIKENDMYVATIVFNASAANANTTYGELKLEGGNGTPYERLAATINFPKGNDVAHPFHYMFQYYVDADFMTNGNFWTVTATGGAIQIWDCIMFIQRTQSR
;
A
#
# COMPACT_ATOMS: atom_id res chain seq x y z
N MET A 1 -26.78 -21.09 39.03
CA MET A 1 -26.32 -21.08 37.62
C MET A 1 -24.81 -20.84 37.64
N THR A 2 -24.03 -21.89 37.59
CA THR A 2 -22.56 -21.82 37.68
C THR A 2 -22.05 -21.74 36.27
N THR A 3 -21.61 -20.56 35.88
CA THR A 3 -20.92 -20.36 34.58
C THR A 3 -19.51 -20.90 34.75
N THR A 4 -19.25 -22.10 34.26
CA THR A 4 -17.92 -22.65 34.19
C THR A 4 -17.18 -21.97 33.01
N LEU A 5 -16.39 -20.97 33.29
CA LEU A 5 -15.35 -20.47 32.37
C LEU A 5 -14.24 -21.52 32.31
N ASN A 6 -14.42 -22.53 31.47
CA ASN A 6 -13.43 -23.56 31.20
C ASN A 6 -13.06 -23.51 29.72
N SER A 7 -12.33 -22.48 29.33
CA SER A 7 -11.42 -22.56 28.20
C SER A 7 -10.07 -22.02 28.64
N ALA A 8 -9.32 -22.86 29.34
CA ALA A 8 -7.91 -22.62 29.51
C ALA A 8 -7.30 -22.60 28.11
N ILE A 9 -6.79 -21.46 27.68
CA ILE A 9 -5.97 -21.34 26.46
C ILE A 9 -4.78 -22.29 26.69
N LYS A 10 -4.74 -23.40 25.95
CA LYS A 10 -3.61 -24.30 25.97
C LYS A 10 -2.49 -23.65 25.17
N VAL A 11 -1.45 -23.21 25.86
CA VAL A 11 -0.23 -22.75 25.23
C VAL A 11 0.76 -23.89 25.27
N GLN A 12 1.15 -24.41 24.12
CA GLN A 12 2.27 -25.34 23.99
C GLN A 12 3.57 -24.54 24.16
N THR A 13 4.37 -24.93 25.13
CA THR A 13 5.64 -24.22 25.47
C THR A 13 6.85 -24.79 24.71
N ASP A 14 6.75 -25.99 24.19
CA ASP A 14 7.81 -26.61 23.40
C ASP A 14 7.63 -26.28 21.92
N VAL A 15 8.73 -26.02 21.21
CA VAL A 15 8.72 -25.85 19.75
C VAL A 15 8.52 -27.22 19.12
N ILE A 16 7.46 -27.35 18.34
CA ILE A 16 7.12 -28.60 17.61
C ILE A 16 7.31 -28.39 16.10
N THR A 17 7.39 -29.48 15.36
CA THR A 17 7.40 -29.42 13.90
C THR A 17 6.02 -29.04 13.35
N ASP A 18 5.95 -28.50 12.13
CA ASP A 18 4.67 -28.25 11.45
C ASP A 18 3.86 -29.53 11.22
N ALA A 19 4.53 -30.67 11.05
CA ALA A 19 3.87 -31.97 10.92
C ALA A 19 3.21 -32.40 12.25
N GLU A 20 3.90 -32.22 13.36
CA GLU A 20 3.36 -32.51 14.69
C GLU A 20 2.16 -31.61 15.03
N ARG A 21 2.18 -30.33 14.65
CA ARG A 21 1.05 -29.40 14.82
C ARG A 21 -0.26 -29.98 14.27
N LEU A 22 -0.21 -30.65 13.14
CA LEU A 22 -1.39 -31.24 12.49
C LEU A 22 -1.99 -32.42 13.27
N THR A 23 -1.24 -32.99 14.20
CA THR A 23 -1.70 -34.12 15.05
C THR A 23 -2.41 -33.63 16.32
N TYR A 24 -2.31 -32.34 16.67
CA TYR A 24 -2.97 -31.79 17.84
C TYR A 24 -4.47 -31.60 17.62
N ALA A 25 -5.25 -31.82 18.66
CA ALA A 25 -6.68 -31.55 18.63
C ALA A 25 -6.94 -30.08 18.37
N ILE A 26 -7.86 -29.78 17.45
CA ILE A 26 -8.24 -28.42 17.08
C ILE A 26 -9.24 -27.90 18.12
N GLU A 27 -8.75 -27.19 19.12
CA GLU A 27 -9.58 -26.45 20.09
C GLU A 27 -9.45 -24.95 19.82
N GLU A 28 -10.57 -24.24 19.69
CA GLU A 28 -10.59 -22.81 19.42
C GLU A 28 -9.74 -22.02 20.43
N GLY A 29 -8.84 -21.16 19.93
CA GLY A 29 -7.93 -20.38 20.75
C GLY A 29 -6.64 -21.10 21.19
N SER A 30 -6.46 -22.38 20.89
CA SER A 30 -5.18 -23.07 21.15
C SER A 30 -4.05 -22.41 20.37
N ILE A 31 -2.88 -22.24 21.03
CA ILE A 31 -1.69 -21.63 20.41
C ILE A 31 -0.55 -22.65 20.50
N VAL A 32 0.17 -22.84 19.41
CA VAL A 32 1.41 -23.63 19.35
C VAL A 32 2.52 -22.84 18.70
N GLN A 33 3.77 -23.11 19.10
CA GLN A 33 4.96 -22.64 18.40
C GLN A 33 5.54 -23.80 17.58
N THR A 34 5.81 -23.54 16.30
CA THR A 34 6.51 -24.45 15.42
C THR A 34 7.81 -23.84 14.94
N GLU A 35 8.61 -24.59 14.19
CA GLU A 35 9.82 -24.11 13.51
C GLU A 35 9.54 -22.96 12.51
N THR A 36 8.31 -22.87 11.98
CA THR A 36 7.90 -21.83 11.02
C THR A 36 7.15 -20.67 11.68
N GLY A 37 6.88 -20.71 13.00
CA GLY A 37 6.27 -19.61 13.73
C GLY A 37 5.19 -20.01 14.73
N TYR A 38 4.37 -19.04 15.10
CA TYR A 38 3.24 -19.23 16.01
C TYR A 38 1.94 -19.47 15.24
N TRP A 39 1.17 -20.45 15.71
CA TRP A 39 -0.10 -20.83 15.11
C TRP A 39 -1.21 -20.77 16.16
N VAL A 40 -2.40 -20.34 15.77
CA VAL A 40 -3.59 -20.31 16.60
C VAL A 40 -4.75 -21.01 15.90
N VAL A 41 -5.59 -21.70 16.65
CA VAL A 41 -6.85 -22.24 16.10
C VAL A 41 -7.89 -21.14 16.05
N ARG A 42 -8.42 -20.86 14.84
CA ARG A 42 -9.53 -19.95 14.59
C ARG A 42 -10.50 -20.56 13.60
N SER A 43 -11.79 -20.55 13.94
CA SER A 43 -12.85 -21.11 13.11
C SER A 43 -12.58 -22.56 12.68
N GLY A 44 -12.02 -23.38 13.59
CA GLY A 44 -11.72 -24.79 13.35
C GLY A 44 -10.51 -25.05 12.45
N ALA A 45 -9.65 -24.07 12.21
CA ALA A 45 -8.42 -24.22 11.42
C ALA A 45 -7.20 -23.59 12.11
N TRP A 46 -6.01 -24.14 11.81
CA TRP A 46 -4.75 -23.54 12.24
C TRP A 46 -4.41 -22.32 11.39
N VAL A 47 -4.26 -21.17 12.02
CA VAL A 47 -3.86 -19.91 11.39
C VAL A 47 -2.48 -19.50 11.88
N ASN A 48 -1.53 -19.30 10.97
CA ASN A 48 -0.19 -18.85 11.32
C ASN A 48 -0.23 -17.37 11.73
N LEU A 49 0.15 -17.06 12.96
CA LEU A 49 0.16 -15.70 13.50
C LEU A 49 1.26 -14.82 12.87
N ASN A 50 2.26 -15.44 12.26
CA ASN A 50 3.32 -14.74 11.54
C ASN A 50 3.01 -14.63 10.04
N SER A 51 1.91 -15.23 9.54
CA SER A 51 1.48 -15.04 8.16
C SER A 51 0.95 -13.61 7.95
N SER A 52 1.09 -13.11 6.73
CA SER A 52 0.51 -11.83 6.33
C SER A 52 -1.01 -11.77 6.59
N ASP A 53 -1.69 -12.92 6.54
CA ASP A 53 -3.12 -13.05 6.82
C ASP A 53 -3.46 -12.91 8.32
N ALA A 54 -2.55 -13.33 9.21
CA ALA A 54 -2.73 -13.21 10.66
C ALA A 54 -2.31 -11.84 11.19
N GLN A 55 -1.37 -11.17 10.53
CA GLN A 55 -0.89 -9.84 10.91
C GLN A 55 -1.76 -8.69 10.36
N GLY A 56 -2.93 -9.01 9.86
CA GLY A 56 -4.10 -8.19 9.46
C GLY A 56 -3.91 -6.72 9.13
N LEU A 57 -3.01 -6.02 9.77
CA LEU A 57 -2.78 -4.59 9.62
C LEU A 57 -1.28 -4.33 9.53
N GLY A 58 -0.86 -3.68 8.49
CA GLY A 58 0.54 -3.30 8.31
C GLY A 58 0.66 -2.13 7.34
N TRP A 59 1.84 -1.56 7.26
CA TRP A 59 2.13 -0.45 6.39
C TRP A 59 3.49 -0.60 5.72
N VAL A 60 3.64 0.06 4.58
CA VAL A 60 4.91 0.17 3.85
C VAL A 60 5.04 1.60 3.35
N ARG A 61 6.26 2.12 3.41
CA ARG A 61 6.67 3.39 2.85
C ARG A 61 7.77 3.14 1.82
N TRP A 62 7.63 3.76 0.65
CA TRP A 62 8.62 3.81 -0.40
C TRP A 62 9.02 5.26 -0.65
N ASP A 63 10.32 5.52 -0.65
CA ASP A 63 10.89 6.84 -0.95
C ASP A 63 11.59 6.78 -2.31
N ASP A 64 11.35 7.80 -3.14
CA ASP A 64 12.06 8.02 -4.39
C ASP A 64 13.30 8.87 -4.15
N ASP A 65 14.45 8.49 -4.76
CA ASP A 65 15.66 9.29 -4.77
C ASP A 65 16.13 9.67 -6.19
N GLN A 66 15.41 9.19 -7.21
CA GLN A 66 15.72 9.49 -8.60
C GLN A 66 15.43 10.95 -8.95
N TYR A 67 14.32 11.47 -8.43
CA TYR A 67 13.90 12.83 -8.69
C TYR A 67 13.97 13.67 -7.41
N THR A 68 14.87 14.66 -7.45
CA THR A 68 15.18 15.57 -6.34
C THR A 68 14.95 17.02 -6.78
N ALA A 69 15.08 17.97 -5.86
CA ALA A 69 15.02 19.40 -6.19
C ALA A 69 16.02 19.82 -7.30
N ALA A 70 17.14 19.08 -7.46
CA ALA A 70 18.14 19.32 -8.50
C ALA A 70 17.84 18.60 -9.83
N SER A 71 17.04 17.53 -9.80
CA SER A 71 16.69 16.72 -10.97
C SER A 71 15.20 16.37 -10.92
N LYS A 72 14.36 17.29 -11.37
CA LYS A 72 12.90 17.16 -11.27
C LYS A 72 12.32 16.33 -12.40
N PHE A 73 11.28 15.55 -12.10
CA PHE A 73 10.45 14.90 -13.11
C PHE A 73 9.48 15.90 -13.72
N THR A 74 9.54 16.08 -15.04
CA THR A 74 8.71 17.08 -15.75
C THR A 74 7.60 16.40 -16.51
N ILE A 75 6.37 16.82 -16.23
CA ILE A 75 5.16 16.46 -16.96
C ILE A 75 4.84 17.62 -17.88
N ALA A 76 4.83 17.37 -19.19
CA ALA A 76 4.55 18.40 -20.18
C ALA A 76 3.09 18.88 -20.06
N GLN A 77 2.83 20.10 -20.57
CA GLN A 77 1.46 20.60 -20.64
C GLN A 77 0.54 19.61 -21.37
N ASP A 78 -0.64 19.38 -20.81
CA ASP A 78 -1.69 18.50 -21.31
C ASP A 78 -1.27 17.02 -21.47
N ALA A 79 -0.15 16.63 -20.82
CA ALA A 79 0.30 15.25 -20.71
C ALA A 79 -0.13 14.60 -19.39
N THR A 80 -0.26 13.27 -19.43
CA THR A 80 -0.45 12.41 -18.26
C THR A 80 0.74 11.47 -18.15
N GLU A 81 1.37 11.43 -17.00
CA GLU A 81 2.52 10.59 -16.72
C GLU A 81 2.31 9.81 -15.42
N THR A 82 2.90 8.61 -15.34
CA THR A 82 2.91 7.84 -14.09
C THR A 82 3.80 8.54 -13.07
N LEU A 83 3.29 8.71 -11.85
CA LEU A 83 4.04 9.28 -10.74
C LEU A 83 5.23 8.37 -10.42
N PRO A 84 6.49 8.83 -10.59
CA PRO A 84 7.65 7.99 -10.40
C PRO A 84 7.92 7.70 -8.91
N ASN A 85 8.31 6.48 -8.61
CA ASN A 85 8.91 6.12 -7.33
C ASN A 85 9.78 4.88 -7.54
N ASN A 86 11.09 5.03 -7.45
CA ASN A 86 12.05 3.95 -7.66
C ASN A 86 12.22 3.03 -6.43
N ALA A 87 11.52 3.32 -5.33
CA ALA A 87 11.61 2.57 -4.08
C ALA A 87 13.06 2.44 -3.55
N ALA A 88 13.86 3.51 -3.69
CA ALA A 88 15.26 3.54 -3.25
C ALA A 88 15.40 3.23 -1.77
N THR A 89 14.44 3.68 -0.95
CA THR A 89 14.33 3.30 0.46
C THR A 89 12.96 2.70 0.73
N ILE A 90 12.95 1.55 1.39
CA ILE A 90 11.73 0.85 1.81
C ILE A 90 11.75 0.72 3.33
N THR A 91 10.72 1.27 3.98
CA THR A 91 10.47 1.05 5.40
C THR A 91 9.14 0.35 5.56
N SER A 92 9.13 -0.81 6.23
CA SER A 92 7.94 -1.66 6.26
C SER A 92 7.68 -2.25 7.63
N TYR A 93 6.40 -2.36 7.95
CA TYR A 93 5.86 -3.21 9.01
C TYR A 93 5.04 -4.38 8.44
N LEU A 94 5.20 -4.66 7.14
CA LEU A 94 4.68 -5.85 6.46
C LEU A 94 5.83 -6.79 6.11
N ASN A 95 5.61 -8.08 6.24
CA ASN A 95 6.65 -9.10 5.96
C ASN A 95 7.03 -9.17 4.47
N THR A 96 6.16 -8.73 3.57
CA THR A 96 6.36 -8.79 2.12
C THR A 96 6.00 -7.49 1.43
N PRO A 97 6.77 -6.39 1.66
CA PRO A 97 6.46 -5.08 1.07
C PRO A 97 6.47 -5.07 -0.46
N SER A 98 7.27 -5.92 -1.09
CA SER A 98 7.37 -6.06 -2.55
C SER A 98 6.09 -6.57 -3.22
N VAL A 99 5.16 -7.17 -2.46
CA VAL A 99 3.86 -7.60 -2.99
C VAL A 99 2.94 -6.41 -3.25
N LEU A 100 3.07 -5.31 -2.48
CA LEU A 100 2.20 -4.15 -2.60
C LEU A 100 2.62 -3.15 -3.67
N TYR A 101 3.89 -3.14 -4.08
CA TYR A 101 4.39 -2.20 -5.08
C TYR A 101 5.55 -2.80 -5.87
N ASN A 102 5.47 -2.64 -7.18
CA ASN A 102 6.54 -3.03 -8.11
C ASN A 102 7.14 -1.75 -8.75
N PRO A 103 8.35 -1.34 -8.36
CA PRO A 103 8.96 -0.12 -8.88
C PRO A 103 9.34 -0.21 -10.38
N ALA A 104 9.55 -1.41 -10.92
CA ALA A 104 9.85 -1.56 -12.34
C ALA A 104 8.63 -1.28 -13.25
N THR A 105 7.42 -1.51 -12.76
CA THR A 105 6.17 -1.24 -13.49
C THR A 105 5.40 -0.06 -12.92
N GLN A 106 5.87 0.53 -11.81
CA GLN A 106 5.21 1.63 -11.08
C GLN A 106 3.78 1.26 -10.63
N ARG A 107 3.52 -0.03 -10.38
CA ARG A 107 2.18 -0.51 -10.04
C ARG A 107 2.06 -0.89 -8.58
N VAL A 108 0.93 -0.49 -7.98
CA VAL A 108 0.49 -0.92 -6.64
C VAL A 108 -0.45 -2.11 -6.78
N TYR A 109 -0.37 -3.03 -5.82
CA TYR A 109 -1.18 -4.24 -5.77
C TYR A 109 -1.84 -4.37 -4.39
N GLY A 110 -2.75 -5.33 -4.24
CA GLY A 110 -3.29 -5.74 -2.96
C GLY A 110 -2.75 -7.10 -2.52
N ILE A 111 -2.90 -7.43 -1.26
CA ILE A 111 -2.56 -8.75 -0.73
C ILE A 111 -3.71 -9.73 -0.96
N LYS A 112 -4.94 -9.26 -0.80
CA LYS A 112 -6.13 -10.08 -0.92
C LYS A 112 -7.30 -9.25 -1.47
N GLU A 113 -8.17 -9.90 -2.23
CA GLU A 113 -9.41 -9.29 -2.71
C GLU A 113 -10.31 -8.87 -1.53
N ASN A 114 -10.95 -7.71 -1.66
CA ASN A 114 -11.76 -7.04 -0.65
C ASN A 114 -11.01 -6.46 0.55
N ASP A 115 -9.68 -6.47 0.55
CA ASP A 115 -8.90 -5.70 1.50
C ASP A 115 -9.11 -4.19 1.32
N MET A 116 -9.02 -3.47 2.44
CA MET A 116 -9.08 -2.01 2.45
C MET A 116 -7.70 -1.43 2.76
N TYR A 117 -7.34 -0.40 2.01
CA TYR A 117 -6.08 0.32 2.17
C TYR A 117 -6.29 1.82 2.27
N VAL A 118 -5.36 2.48 2.96
CA VAL A 118 -5.16 3.92 2.90
C VAL A 118 -3.79 4.16 2.26
N ALA A 119 -3.76 4.91 1.16
CA ALA A 119 -2.53 5.41 0.56
C ALA A 119 -2.35 6.87 0.91
N THR A 120 -1.14 7.23 1.29
CA THR A 120 -0.69 8.62 1.45
C THR A 120 0.40 8.88 0.42
N ILE A 121 0.16 9.84 -0.46
CA ILE A 121 1.09 10.26 -1.51
C ILE A 121 1.59 11.65 -1.16
N VAL A 122 2.90 11.79 -1.04
CA VAL A 122 3.57 13.05 -0.72
C VAL A 122 4.60 13.34 -1.80
N PHE A 123 4.65 14.57 -2.28
CA PHE A 123 5.68 15.05 -3.20
C PHE A 123 5.79 16.56 -3.14
N ASN A 124 6.91 17.07 -3.59
CA ASN A 124 7.06 18.49 -3.92
C ASN A 124 6.73 18.70 -5.39
N ALA A 125 6.10 19.81 -5.71
CA ALA A 125 5.86 20.18 -7.10
C ALA A 125 5.93 21.69 -7.31
N SER A 126 6.21 22.09 -8.56
CA SER A 126 6.10 23.46 -9.04
C SER A 126 5.44 23.50 -10.41
N ALA A 127 4.81 24.62 -10.74
CA ALA A 127 4.15 24.84 -12.03
C ALA A 127 4.91 25.88 -12.85
N ALA A 128 5.06 25.65 -14.15
CA ALA A 128 5.67 26.59 -15.07
C ALA A 128 4.87 27.90 -15.21
N ASN A 129 3.54 27.84 -14.99
CA ASN A 129 2.64 29.00 -15.00
C ASN A 129 1.50 28.81 -13.98
N ALA A 130 1.73 29.23 -12.75
CA ALA A 130 0.80 29.00 -11.64
C ALA A 130 -0.59 29.67 -11.79
N ASN A 131 -0.75 30.64 -12.68
CA ASN A 131 -2.07 31.27 -12.89
C ASN A 131 -3.02 30.43 -13.72
N THR A 132 -2.49 29.50 -14.51
CA THR A 132 -3.26 28.67 -15.46
C THR A 132 -2.98 27.19 -15.30
N THR A 133 -1.90 26.81 -14.57
CA THR A 133 -1.51 25.42 -14.38
C THR A 133 -2.23 24.81 -13.19
N TYR A 134 -2.83 23.68 -13.41
CA TYR A 134 -3.29 22.78 -12.36
C TYR A 134 -2.95 21.34 -12.73
N GLY A 135 -3.01 20.43 -11.78
CA GLY A 135 -2.82 19.02 -12.02
C GLY A 135 -3.95 18.17 -11.44
N GLU A 136 -4.01 16.94 -11.88
CA GLU A 136 -4.83 15.91 -11.28
C GLU A 136 -3.97 14.73 -10.92
N LEU A 137 -3.96 14.35 -9.64
CA LEU A 137 -3.39 13.10 -9.17
C LEU A 137 -4.49 12.04 -9.18
N LYS A 138 -4.27 10.93 -9.88
CA LYS A 138 -5.24 9.85 -10.03
C LYS A 138 -4.66 8.51 -9.63
N LEU A 139 -5.50 7.64 -9.07
CA LEU A 139 -5.26 6.21 -9.05
C LEU A 139 -6.03 5.58 -10.21
N GLU A 140 -5.30 5.00 -11.14
CA GLU A 140 -5.87 4.39 -12.34
C GLU A 140 -5.64 2.88 -12.33
N GLY A 141 -6.65 2.13 -12.78
CA GLY A 141 -6.60 0.69 -12.95
C GLY A 141 -6.72 0.27 -14.40
N GLY A 142 -6.66 -1.03 -14.64
CA GLY A 142 -6.88 -1.64 -15.95
C GLY A 142 -5.60 -2.07 -16.66
N ASN A 143 -5.80 -2.98 -17.61
CA ASN A 143 -4.76 -3.51 -18.48
C ASN A 143 -5.05 -3.08 -19.93
N GLY A 144 -4.30 -2.10 -20.41
CA GLY A 144 -4.41 -1.58 -21.79
C GLY A 144 -5.33 -0.38 -21.95
N THR A 145 -6.47 -0.32 -21.26
CA THR A 145 -7.35 0.87 -21.24
C THR A 145 -7.48 1.34 -19.78
N PRO A 146 -6.71 2.35 -19.36
CA PRO A 146 -6.80 2.88 -18.00
C PRO A 146 -8.19 3.44 -17.70
N TYR A 147 -8.65 3.23 -16.47
CA TYR A 147 -9.85 3.85 -15.92
C TYR A 147 -9.58 4.42 -14.55
N GLU A 148 -10.17 5.57 -14.27
CA GLU A 148 -10.00 6.28 -13.02
C GLU A 148 -10.72 5.57 -11.87
N ARG A 149 -10.01 5.35 -10.77
CA ARG A 149 -10.58 4.87 -9.50
C ARG A 149 -10.75 6.00 -8.50
N LEU A 150 -9.75 6.87 -8.39
CA LEU A 150 -9.72 7.99 -7.45
C LEU A 150 -8.99 9.16 -8.10
N ALA A 151 -9.41 10.37 -7.79
CA ALA A 151 -8.75 11.59 -8.26
C ALA A 151 -8.69 12.67 -7.18
N ALA A 152 -7.66 13.51 -7.27
CA ALA A 152 -7.51 14.73 -6.49
C ALA A 152 -6.87 15.83 -7.33
N THR A 153 -7.31 17.07 -7.15
CA THR A 153 -6.77 18.23 -7.87
C THR A 153 -5.51 18.76 -7.19
N ILE A 154 -4.47 19.03 -7.98
CA ILE A 154 -3.24 19.70 -7.57
C ILE A 154 -3.38 21.18 -7.94
N ASN A 155 -3.60 22.04 -6.95
CA ASN A 155 -3.73 23.48 -7.15
C ASN A 155 -2.44 24.18 -6.76
N PHE A 156 -1.90 24.99 -7.65
CA PHE A 156 -0.71 25.79 -7.39
C PHE A 156 -1.10 27.20 -6.91
N PRO A 157 -0.54 27.69 -5.80
CA PRO A 157 -0.60 29.10 -5.45
C PRO A 157 0.06 29.97 -6.52
N LYS A 158 -0.23 31.27 -6.50
CA LYS A 158 0.38 32.22 -7.46
C LYS A 158 1.90 32.22 -7.36
N GLY A 159 2.56 32.20 -8.51
CA GLY A 159 4.02 32.25 -8.65
C GLY A 159 4.53 31.12 -9.54
N ASN A 160 5.38 31.42 -10.49
CA ASN A 160 6.03 30.43 -11.35
C ASN A 160 7.17 29.78 -10.58
N ASP A 161 7.41 28.50 -10.84
CA ASP A 161 8.51 27.70 -10.28
C ASP A 161 8.63 27.72 -8.74
N VAL A 162 7.59 28.14 -8.05
CA VAL A 162 7.56 28.07 -6.59
C VAL A 162 7.26 26.64 -6.16
N ALA A 163 8.15 26.08 -5.34
CA ALA A 163 8.00 24.76 -4.77
C ALA A 163 6.89 24.72 -3.72
N HIS A 164 6.00 23.75 -3.85
CA HIS A 164 4.95 23.49 -2.87
C HIS A 164 4.93 22.02 -2.49
N PRO A 165 4.85 21.67 -1.20
CA PRO A 165 4.60 20.31 -0.75
C PRO A 165 3.12 19.97 -0.95
N PHE A 166 2.87 18.80 -1.48
CA PHE A 166 1.54 18.22 -1.63
C PHE A 166 1.44 16.93 -0.82
N HIS A 167 0.29 16.74 -0.22
CA HIS A 167 0.01 15.60 0.63
C HIS A 167 -1.44 15.17 0.39
N TYR A 168 -1.62 13.98 -0.19
CA TYR A 168 -2.92 13.40 -0.51
C TYR A 168 -3.12 12.09 0.22
N MET A 169 -4.32 11.89 0.73
CA MET A 169 -4.72 10.64 1.37
C MET A 169 -5.92 10.06 0.64
N PHE A 170 -5.81 8.81 0.24
CA PHE A 170 -6.85 8.08 -0.47
C PHE A 170 -7.18 6.80 0.26
N GLN A 171 -8.47 6.45 0.27
CA GLN A 171 -8.91 5.14 0.73
C GLN A 171 -9.43 4.35 -0.48
N TYR A 172 -9.01 3.10 -0.61
CA TYR A 172 -9.45 2.22 -1.68
C TYR A 172 -9.59 0.78 -1.19
N TYR A 173 -10.39 0.02 -1.91
CA TYR A 173 -10.50 -1.42 -1.75
C TYR A 173 -9.88 -2.15 -2.95
N VAL A 174 -9.49 -3.39 -2.73
CA VAL A 174 -8.88 -4.25 -3.74
C VAL A 174 -9.95 -5.16 -4.32
N ASP A 175 -10.15 -5.09 -5.63
CA ASP A 175 -10.97 -6.00 -6.40
C ASP A 175 -10.10 -6.99 -7.21
N ALA A 176 -10.73 -7.88 -7.96
CA ALA A 176 -10.05 -8.89 -8.77
C ALA A 176 -9.14 -8.27 -9.86
N ASP A 177 -9.53 -7.14 -10.45
CA ASP A 177 -8.71 -6.44 -11.43
C ASP A 177 -7.47 -5.81 -10.77
N PHE A 178 -7.63 -5.19 -9.60
CA PHE A 178 -6.53 -4.66 -8.81
C PHE A 178 -5.51 -5.74 -8.46
N MET A 179 -5.99 -6.93 -8.06
CA MET A 179 -5.12 -8.08 -7.76
C MET A 179 -4.32 -8.56 -8.96
N THR A 180 -4.98 -8.62 -10.12
CA THR A 180 -4.40 -9.22 -11.33
C THR A 180 -3.48 -8.24 -12.06
N ASN A 181 -3.93 -7.02 -12.24
CA ASN A 181 -3.28 -6.03 -13.12
C ASN A 181 -2.51 -4.96 -12.35
N GLY A 182 -2.80 -4.79 -11.05
CA GLY A 182 -2.31 -3.66 -10.28
C GLY A 182 -2.89 -2.34 -10.76
N ASN A 183 -2.64 -1.29 -9.99
CA ASN A 183 -3.02 0.08 -10.32
C ASN A 183 -1.80 0.97 -10.28
N PHE A 184 -1.87 2.16 -10.83
CA PHE A 184 -0.76 3.11 -10.85
C PHE A 184 -1.26 4.53 -10.56
N TRP A 185 -0.40 5.30 -9.93
CA TRP A 185 -0.64 6.73 -9.69
C TRP A 185 -0.19 7.50 -10.92
N THR A 186 -1.07 8.35 -11.44
CA THR A 186 -0.77 9.25 -12.56
C THR A 186 -0.95 10.70 -12.15
N VAL A 187 -0.23 11.57 -12.81
CA VAL A 187 -0.44 13.01 -12.73
C VAL A 187 -0.66 13.57 -14.13
N THR A 188 -1.77 14.26 -14.31
CA THR A 188 -2.07 15.03 -15.52
C THR A 188 -1.74 16.50 -15.27
N ALA A 189 -1.00 17.13 -16.16
CA ALA A 189 -0.71 18.56 -16.14
C ALA A 189 -1.64 19.29 -17.10
N THR A 190 -2.30 20.38 -16.66
CA THR A 190 -3.20 21.18 -17.51
C THR A 190 -2.83 22.66 -17.44
N GLY A 191 -2.84 23.33 -18.59
CA GLY A 191 -2.56 24.76 -18.72
C GLY A 191 -1.09 25.15 -18.62
N GLY A 192 -0.21 24.23 -18.25
CA GLY A 192 1.24 24.40 -18.17
C GLY A 192 1.92 23.15 -17.69
N ALA A 193 3.23 23.05 -17.85
CA ALA A 193 4.01 21.93 -17.35
C ALA A 193 4.08 21.92 -15.81
N ILE A 194 4.15 20.72 -15.24
CA ILE A 194 4.34 20.48 -13.79
C ILE A 194 5.68 19.76 -13.60
N GLN A 195 6.42 20.17 -12.59
CA GLN A 195 7.63 19.50 -12.15
C GLN A 195 7.39 18.88 -10.77
N ILE A 196 7.77 17.62 -10.59
CA ILE A 196 7.58 16.83 -9.36
C ILE A 196 8.93 16.27 -8.89
N TRP A 197 9.13 16.19 -7.56
CA TRP A 197 10.30 15.58 -6.94
C TRP A 197 10.05 15.17 -5.50
N ASP A 198 10.95 14.41 -4.89
CA ASP A 198 10.90 13.88 -3.53
C ASP A 198 9.59 13.10 -3.26
N CYS A 199 9.25 12.19 -4.16
CA CYS A 199 8.02 11.43 -4.06
C CYS A 199 8.11 10.36 -2.96
N ILE A 200 7.13 10.35 -2.07
CA ILE A 200 6.94 9.34 -1.02
C ILE A 200 5.58 8.71 -1.22
N MET A 201 5.54 7.41 -1.21
CA MET A 201 4.30 6.63 -1.18
C MET A 201 4.25 5.82 0.10
N PHE A 202 3.19 6.01 0.88
CA PHE A 202 2.91 5.24 2.08
C PHE A 202 1.59 4.52 1.90
N ILE A 203 1.56 3.20 2.11
CA ILE A 203 0.35 2.40 2.01
C ILE A 203 0.15 1.62 3.30
N GLN A 204 -1.03 1.75 3.87
CA GLN A 204 -1.46 1.04 5.08
C GLN A 204 -2.67 0.15 4.76
N ARG A 205 -2.57 -1.13 5.10
CA ARG A 205 -3.71 -2.04 5.09
C ARG A 205 -4.54 -1.79 6.34
N THR A 206 -5.79 -1.37 6.17
CA THR A 206 -6.68 -0.99 7.28
C THR A 206 -7.69 -2.07 7.63
N GLN A 207 -8.00 -2.96 6.69
CA GLN A 207 -8.92 -4.08 6.88
C GLN A 207 -8.51 -5.26 6.00
N SER A 208 -8.53 -6.45 6.58
CA SER A 208 -8.49 -7.74 5.88
C SER A 208 -9.86 -8.41 5.98
N ARG A 209 -10.41 -8.87 4.88
CA ARG A 209 -11.68 -9.61 4.84
C ARG A 209 -11.52 -11.05 4.36
#